data_86ca6514bac6ce7c3079c46bb9f62cc9
#
_entry.id   86ca6514bac6ce7c3079c46bb9f62cc9
#
_cell.length_a   1.000
_cell.length_b   1.000
_cell.length_c   1.000
_cell.angle_alpha   90.00
_cell.angle_beta   90.00
_cell.angle_gamma   90.00
#
_symmetry.space_group_name_H-M   'P 1'
#
loop_
_entity.id
_entity.type
_entity.pdbx_description
1 polymer ?
#
loop_
_entity_poly.entity_id
_entity_poly.type
_entity_poly.pdbx_seq_one_letter_code
_entity_poly.pdbx_strand_id
1 'polypeptide(L)'
;MLELNGITKQFGKFTALDGIDLAIRQGEFFCILGPSGCGKSTLLRIIAGFETPDSGSVIFDGEDISRTPPYKRNLNLVFQSYALFPHLNVLQNIEYGLRIKKVSESEIAERVNKVIKSIGLSGLEHRLPSQLSGGQQQRVALARAVVNQPKMLLLDEPLSSLDKKIAEQTLLELTDLQKRLGITFIYVTHNQSEALTLADRIALFNNGRIEQLGTPEEIYKRPASHFAADFIGKMNFLPVSYKDRVNGHFHLKLFDEWEILYSHNNLTDQKTEPLFCLRPESLRISESVPGNGYNSMPGTLKHVLYMGEARAFEFEIKPGYNVLVKYQGDNEINPLPGADYYIIWEKENGWIIDSPK
;
A
#
# COMPACT_ATOMS: atom_id res chain seq x y z
N MET A 1 -18.55 3.33 -10.01
CA MET A 1 -17.86 4.64 -10.06
C MET A 1 -16.76 4.63 -11.13
N LEU A 2 -15.64 3.90 -10.98
CA LEU A 2 -14.61 3.74 -12.00
C LEU A 2 -14.40 2.25 -12.29
N GLU A 3 -14.40 1.88 -13.58
CA GLU A 3 -14.10 0.52 -14.04
C GLU A 3 -13.05 0.60 -15.15
N LEU A 4 -12.04 -0.24 -15.03
CA LEU A 4 -10.98 -0.44 -16.00
C LEU A 4 -11.13 -1.85 -16.54
N ASN A 5 -11.29 -1.99 -17.84
CA ASN A 5 -11.53 -3.29 -18.49
C ASN A 5 -10.41 -3.57 -19.49
N GLY A 6 -9.53 -4.52 -19.16
CA GLY A 6 -8.46 -5.00 -20.03
C GLY A 6 -7.46 -3.91 -20.47
N ILE A 7 -7.14 -2.94 -19.60
CA ILE A 7 -6.25 -1.82 -19.94
C ILE A 7 -4.85 -2.34 -20.24
N THR A 8 -4.41 -2.10 -21.48
CA THR A 8 -3.04 -2.40 -21.93
C THR A 8 -2.36 -1.14 -22.44
N LYS A 9 -1.07 -0.98 -22.12
CA LYS A 9 -0.25 0.13 -22.58
C LYS A 9 1.18 -0.30 -22.85
N GLN A 10 1.69 0.04 -24.03
CA GLN A 10 3.06 -0.23 -24.44
C GLN A 10 3.79 1.04 -24.83
N PHE A 11 5.07 1.12 -24.52
CA PHE A 11 5.99 2.15 -24.96
C PHE A 11 7.14 1.50 -25.74
N GLY A 12 7.03 1.51 -27.07
CA GLY A 12 7.94 0.74 -27.92
C GLY A 12 7.85 -0.76 -27.65
N LYS A 13 8.93 -1.37 -27.12
CA LYS A 13 8.96 -2.80 -26.75
C LYS A 13 8.58 -3.06 -25.28
N PHE A 14 8.42 -2.00 -24.50
CA PHE A 14 8.14 -2.13 -23.06
C PHE A 14 6.63 -2.11 -22.81
N THR A 15 6.10 -3.18 -22.22
CA THR A 15 4.71 -3.25 -21.78
C THR A 15 4.60 -2.67 -20.37
N ALA A 16 4.03 -1.47 -20.28
CA ALA A 16 3.85 -0.78 -19.00
C ALA A 16 2.61 -1.26 -18.24
N LEU A 17 1.56 -1.65 -18.96
CA LEU A 17 0.32 -2.23 -18.40
C LEU A 17 -0.11 -3.39 -19.29
N ASP A 18 -0.50 -4.49 -18.69
CA ASP A 18 -0.82 -5.74 -19.36
C ASP A 18 -2.16 -6.30 -18.85
N GLY A 19 -3.26 -5.89 -19.51
CA GLY A 19 -4.60 -6.40 -19.26
C GLY A 19 -5.12 -6.07 -17.84
N ILE A 20 -5.11 -4.80 -17.44
CA ILE A 20 -5.58 -4.39 -16.12
C ILE A 20 -7.11 -4.35 -16.08
N ASP A 21 -7.68 -5.19 -15.20
CA ASP A 21 -9.08 -5.18 -14.82
C ASP A 21 -9.21 -4.70 -13.38
N LEU A 22 -9.97 -3.63 -13.14
CA LEU A 22 -10.09 -3.02 -11.82
C LEU A 22 -11.41 -2.25 -11.67
N ALA A 23 -12.10 -2.47 -10.56
CA ALA A 23 -13.28 -1.69 -10.18
C ALA A 23 -13.03 -0.95 -8.86
N ILE A 24 -13.29 0.38 -8.85
CA ILE A 24 -13.16 1.27 -7.70
C ILE A 24 -14.54 1.83 -7.35
N ARG A 25 -14.92 1.74 -6.08
CA ARG A 25 -16.23 2.14 -5.57
C ARG A 25 -16.28 3.65 -5.29
N GLN A 26 -17.47 4.18 -5.22
CA GLN A 26 -17.68 5.58 -4.83
C GLN A 26 -17.33 5.77 -3.34
N GLY A 27 -16.63 6.85 -3.02
CA GLY A 27 -16.22 7.19 -1.64
C GLY A 27 -15.09 6.32 -1.08
N GLU A 28 -14.50 5.43 -1.89
CA GLU A 28 -13.41 4.54 -1.49
C GLU A 28 -12.07 5.30 -1.46
N PHE A 29 -11.25 5.03 -0.45
CA PHE A 29 -9.83 5.37 -0.45
C PHE A 29 -9.07 4.19 -1.04
N PHE A 30 -8.82 4.24 -2.35
CA PHE A 30 -8.17 3.16 -3.10
C PHE A 30 -6.69 3.43 -3.28
N CYS A 31 -5.83 2.46 -2.96
CA CYS A 31 -4.39 2.58 -3.12
C CYS A 31 -3.86 1.69 -4.25
N ILE A 32 -2.98 2.25 -5.08
CA ILE A 32 -2.17 1.53 -6.07
C ILE A 32 -0.74 1.48 -5.53
N LEU A 33 -0.30 0.31 -5.10
CA LEU A 33 0.98 0.07 -4.45
C LEU A 33 1.88 -0.81 -5.33
N GLY A 34 3.18 -0.62 -5.28
CA GLY A 34 4.15 -1.49 -5.98
C GLY A 34 5.51 -0.83 -6.17
N PRO A 35 6.51 -1.55 -6.67
CA PRO A 35 7.85 -1.02 -6.89
C PRO A 35 7.87 0.08 -7.96
N SER A 36 8.96 0.86 -8.00
CA SER A 36 9.15 1.86 -9.05
C SER A 36 9.19 1.21 -10.43
N GLY A 37 8.54 1.85 -11.41
CA GLY A 37 8.52 1.35 -12.80
C GLY A 37 7.50 0.23 -13.09
N CYS A 38 6.68 -0.22 -12.15
CA CYS A 38 5.70 -1.29 -12.37
C CYS A 38 4.39 -0.86 -13.08
N GLY A 39 4.27 0.41 -13.53
CA GLY A 39 3.12 0.89 -14.31
C GLY A 39 2.11 1.77 -13.56
N LYS A 40 2.25 2.02 -12.24
CA LYS A 40 1.29 2.78 -11.43
C LYS A 40 0.96 4.17 -11.97
N SER A 41 1.98 5.01 -12.21
CA SER A 41 1.78 6.37 -12.74
C SER A 41 1.26 6.35 -14.17
N THR A 42 1.58 5.32 -14.96
CA THR A 42 0.99 5.13 -16.30
C THR A 42 -0.51 4.89 -16.21
N LEU A 43 -0.95 4.01 -15.31
CA LEU A 43 -2.37 3.76 -15.08
C LEU A 43 -3.08 5.03 -14.59
N LEU A 44 -2.47 5.75 -13.65
CA LEU A 44 -3.02 7.00 -13.13
C LEU A 44 -3.19 8.06 -14.24
N ARG A 45 -2.21 8.17 -15.14
CA ARG A 45 -2.27 9.09 -16.31
C ARG A 45 -3.35 8.68 -17.30
N ILE A 46 -3.58 7.39 -17.50
CA ILE A 46 -4.69 6.88 -18.33
C ILE A 46 -6.04 7.27 -17.71
N ILE A 47 -6.22 7.04 -16.40
CA ILE A 47 -7.43 7.45 -15.67
C ILE A 47 -7.62 8.96 -15.75
N ALA A 48 -6.56 9.74 -15.63
CA ALA A 48 -6.60 11.20 -15.72
C ALA A 48 -6.79 11.73 -17.16
N GLY A 49 -6.56 10.91 -18.18
CA GLY A 49 -6.68 11.29 -19.62
C GLY A 49 -5.46 11.98 -20.20
N PHE A 50 -4.31 11.92 -19.50
CA PHE A 50 -3.01 12.39 -20.04
C PHE A 50 -2.35 11.34 -20.93
N GLU A 51 -2.80 10.09 -20.84
CA GLU A 51 -2.34 8.99 -21.66
C GLU A 51 -3.55 8.20 -22.18
N THR A 52 -3.47 7.66 -23.39
CA THR A 52 -4.51 6.82 -23.97
C THR A 52 -4.07 5.36 -23.90
N PRO A 53 -4.92 4.43 -23.45
CA PRO A 53 -4.61 3.02 -23.49
C PRO A 53 -4.52 2.52 -24.95
N ASP A 54 -3.69 1.52 -25.20
CA ASP A 54 -3.60 0.90 -26.52
C ASP A 54 -4.76 -0.08 -26.76
N SER A 55 -5.24 -0.73 -25.68
CA SER A 55 -6.48 -1.51 -25.67
C SER A 55 -7.18 -1.42 -24.31
N GLY A 56 -8.44 -1.84 -24.29
CA GLY A 56 -9.30 -1.77 -23.11
C GLY A 56 -10.09 -0.47 -23.01
N SER A 57 -10.86 -0.31 -21.92
CA SER A 57 -11.73 0.84 -21.72
C SER A 57 -11.70 1.36 -20.27
N VAL A 58 -11.88 2.68 -20.14
CA VAL A 58 -12.02 3.38 -18.85
C VAL A 58 -13.45 3.87 -18.74
N ILE A 59 -14.23 3.26 -17.87
CA ILE A 59 -15.62 3.62 -17.62
C ILE A 59 -15.71 4.41 -16.32
N PHE A 60 -16.26 5.62 -16.37
CA PHE A 60 -16.43 6.49 -15.22
C PHE A 60 -17.89 6.91 -15.12
N ASP A 61 -18.57 6.56 -14.01
CA ASP A 61 -20.01 6.76 -13.81
C ASP A 61 -20.89 6.21 -14.95
N GLY A 62 -20.47 5.08 -15.54
CA GLY A 62 -21.19 4.44 -16.64
C GLY A 62 -20.86 4.98 -18.03
N GLU A 63 -20.03 6.00 -18.14
CA GLU A 63 -19.60 6.57 -19.42
C GLU A 63 -18.17 6.16 -19.78
N ASP A 64 -17.94 5.79 -21.04
CA ASP A 64 -16.59 5.52 -21.55
C ASP A 64 -15.82 6.83 -21.74
N ILE A 65 -14.81 7.04 -20.90
CA ILE A 65 -13.95 8.21 -20.93
C ILE A 65 -12.56 7.93 -21.53
N SER A 66 -12.33 6.76 -22.11
CA SER A 66 -11.01 6.33 -22.61
C SER A 66 -10.33 7.36 -23.52
N ARG A 67 -11.12 8.06 -24.35
CA ARG A 67 -10.65 9.10 -25.28
C ARG A 67 -11.03 10.52 -24.88
N THR A 68 -11.67 10.69 -23.71
CA THR A 68 -12.06 12.01 -23.21
C THR A 68 -10.83 12.76 -22.69
N PRO A 69 -10.55 13.99 -23.13
CA PRO A 69 -9.38 14.74 -22.70
C PRO A 69 -9.49 15.13 -21.21
N PRO A 70 -8.36 15.38 -20.51
CA PRO A 70 -8.32 15.62 -19.06
C PRO A 70 -9.28 16.69 -18.57
N TYR A 71 -9.35 17.84 -19.28
CA TYR A 71 -10.15 18.98 -18.87
C TYR A 71 -11.68 18.76 -18.95
N LYS A 72 -12.14 17.68 -19.60
CA LYS A 72 -13.54 17.26 -19.68
C LYS A 72 -13.89 16.17 -18.66
N ARG A 73 -12.91 15.59 -17.99
CA ARG A 73 -13.17 14.56 -16.96
C ARG A 73 -13.49 15.23 -15.63
N ASN A 74 -14.51 14.72 -14.92
CA ASN A 74 -14.88 15.24 -13.59
C ASN A 74 -14.00 14.60 -12.49
N LEU A 75 -12.70 14.64 -12.69
CA LEU A 75 -11.67 14.19 -11.76
C LEU A 75 -10.49 15.16 -11.78
N ASN A 76 -9.72 15.20 -10.70
CA ASN A 76 -8.53 16.04 -10.62
C ASN A 76 -7.32 15.20 -10.22
N LEU A 77 -6.14 15.61 -10.70
CA LEU A 77 -4.86 14.96 -10.40
C LEU A 77 -3.95 15.93 -9.63
N VAL A 78 -3.38 15.43 -8.54
CA VAL A 78 -2.27 16.05 -7.82
C VAL A 78 -0.99 15.31 -8.22
N PHE A 79 -0.07 16.01 -8.86
CA PHE A 79 1.21 15.48 -9.31
C PHE A 79 2.21 15.37 -8.14
N GLN A 80 3.17 14.48 -8.26
CA GLN A 80 4.27 14.29 -7.31
C GLN A 80 5.03 15.59 -6.99
N SER A 81 5.24 16.45 -8.01
CA SER A 81 5.90 17.76 -7.87
C SER A 81 4.96 18.88 -7.43
N TYR A 82 3.69 18.54 -7.04
CA TYR A 82 2.61 19.48 -6.74
C TYR A 82 2.20 20.40 -7.90
N ALA A 83 3.08 20.68 -8.85
CA ALA A 83 2.89 21.50 -10.04
C ALA A 83 2.17 22.84 -9.75
N LEU A 84 2.56 23.51 -8.65
CA LEU A 84 2.04 24.83 -8.32
C LEU A 84 2.53 25.87 -9.34
N PHE A 85 1.68 26.85 -9.66
CA PHE A 85 2.08 27.98 -10.49
C PHE A 85 3.01 28.91 -9.67
N PRO A 86 4.31 29.00 -9.99
CA PRO A 86 5.28 29.67 -9.13
C PRO A 86 5.12 31.19 -9.04
N HIS A 87 4.48 31.79 -10.04
CA HIS A 87 4.20 33.21 -10.15
C HIS A 87 2.84 33.62 -9.54
N LEU A 88 2.02 32.65 -9.09
CA LEU A 88 0.74 32.88 -8.43
C LEU A 88 0.87 32.60 -6.93
N ASN A 89 0.22 33.44 -6.11
CA ASN A 89 0.13 33.17 -4.67
C ASN A 89 -0.83 32.01 -4.35
N VAL A 90 -0.97 31.65 -3.08
CA VAL A 90 -1.84 30.55 -2.62
C VAL A 90 -3.27 30.75 -3.09
N LEU A 91 -3.86 31.92 -2.85
CA LEU A 91 -5.22 32.25 -3.24
C LEU A 91 -5.41 32.06 -4.75
N GLN A 92 -4.53 32.67 -5.55
CA GLN A 92 -4.57 32.60 -7.01
C GLN A 92 -4.38 31.18 -7.55
N ASN A 93 -3.50 30.39 -6.93
CA ASN A 93 -3.35 28.97 -7.29
C ASN A 93 -4.65 28.19 -7.08
N ILE A 94 -5.34 28.41 -5.95
CA ILE A 94 -6.57 27.69 -5.62
C ILE A 94 -7.73 28.11 -6.55
N GLU A 95 -7.93 29.41 -6.75
CA GLU A 95 -9.05 29.93 -7.55
C GLU A 95 -8.87 29.72 -9.06
N TYR A 96 -7.66 29.41 -9.54
CA TYR A 96 -7.34 29.35 -10.96
C TYR A 96 -8.32 28.48 -11.78
N GLY A 97 -8.61 27.29 -11.31
CA GLY A 97 -9.54 26.37 -12.01
C GLY A 97 -10.97 26.90 -12.09
N LEU A 98 -11.44 27.59 -11.04
CA LEU A 98 -12.77 28.18 -11.01
C LEU A 98 -12.87 29.37 -11.97
N ARG A 99 -11.81 30.19 -12.06
CA ARG A 99 -11.74 31.30 -13.02
C ARG A 99 -11.77 30.83 -14.47
N ILE A 100 -11.05 29.75 -14.81
CA ILE A 100 -11.10 29.14 -16.15
C ILE A 100 -12.51 28.65 -16.47
N LYS A 101 -13.23 28.09 -15.48
CA LYS A 101 -14.62 27.65 -15.62
C LYS A 101 -15.63 28.81 -15.63
N LYS A 102 -15.17 30.05 -15.51
CA LYS A 102 -16.00 31.27 -15.47
C LYS A 102 -17.05 31.26 -14.36
N VAL A 103 -16.71 30.71 -13.21
CA VAL A 103 -17.54 30.73 -11.99
C VAL A 103 -17.65 32.18 -11.49
N SER A 104 -18.77 32.57 -10.88
CA SER A 104 -18.97 33.94 -10.37
C SER A 104 -17.99 34.28 -9.25
N GLU A 105 -17.59 35.54 -9.13
CA GLU A 105 -16.65 36.00 -8.10
C GLU A 105 -17.16 35.71 -6.66
N SER A 106 -18.45 35.83 -6.43
CA SER A 106 -19.04 35.50 -5.13
C SER A 106 -18.92 34.04 -4.77
N GLU A 107 -19.15 33.16 -5.73
CA GLU A 107 -19.03 31.73 -5.55
C GLU A 107 -17.55 31.28 -5.43
N ILE A 108 -16.64 31.92 -6.19
CA ILE A 108 -15.19 31.70 -6.03
C ILE A 108 -14.77 32.04 -4.61
N ALA A 109 -15.14 33.22 -4.11
CA ALA A 109 -14.79 33.65 -2.75
C ALA A 109 -15.31 32.69 -1.67
N GLU A 110 -16.55 32.23 -1.80
CA GLU A 110 -17.14 31.27 -0.86
C GLU A 110 -16.40 29.92 -0.87
N ARG A 111 -16.25 29.31 -2.05
CA ARG A 111 -15.60 27.98 -2.19
C ARG A 111 -14.15 28.02 -1.74
N VAL A 112 -13.39 29.03 -2.14
CA VAL A 112 -11.97 29.18 -1.81
C VAL A 112 -11.79 29.39 -0.31
N ASN A 113 -12.59 30.26 0.33
CA ASN A 113 -12.52 30.47 1.78
C ASN A 113 -12.86 29.19 2.56
N LYS A 114 -13.85 28.42 2.12
CA LYS A 114 -14.21 27.15 2.72
C LYS A 114 -13.05 26.14 2.64
N VAL A 115 -12.41 26.03 1.47
CA VAL A 115 -11.29 25.11 1.25
C VAL A 115 -10.04 25.54 2.04
N ILE A 116 -9.68 26.83 2.02
CA ILE A 116 -8.53 27.39 2.78
C ILE A 116 -8.68 27.03 4.27
N LYS A 117 -9.85 27.24 4.85
CA LYS A 117 -10.12 26.89 6.26
C LYS A 117 -10.03 25.39 6.50
N SER A 118 -10.61 24.57 5.62
CA SER A 118 -10.68 23.13 5.79
C SER A 118 -9.31 22.43 5.71
N ILE A 119 -8.34 23.03 4.98
CA ILE A 119 -6.99 22.47 4.77
C ILE A 119 -5.92 23.19 5.62
N GLY A 120 -6.33 24.16 6.47
CA GLY A 120 -5.40 24.84 7.37
C GLY A 120 -4.42 25.77 6.67
N LEU A 121 -4.88 26.50 5.63
CA LEU A 121 -4.07 27.47 4.87
C LEU A 121 -4.37 28.93 5.26
N SER A 122 -5.18 29.17 6.28
CA SER A 122 -5.53 30.52 6.74
C SER A 122 -4.29 31.33 7.15
N GLY A 123 -4.18 32.56 6.67
CA GLY A 123 -3.03 33.44 6.89
C GLY A 123 -1.84 33.23 5.92
N LEU A 124 -2.00 32.31 4.94
CA LEU A 124 -0.99 32.04 3.92
C LEU A 124 -1.43 32.49 2.51
N GLU A 125 -2.61 33.08 2.38
CA GLU A 125 -3.31 33.38 1.12
C GLU A 125 -2.46 34.13 0.11
N HIS A 126 -1.65 35.05 0.58
CA HIS A 126 -0.84 35.95 -0.25
C HIS A 126 0.63 35.48 -0.46
N ARG A 127 1.03 34.35 0.14
CA ARG A 127 2.38 33.81 -0.04
C ARG A 127 2.52 33.14 -1.40
N LEU A 128 3.73 33.30 -1.98
CA LEU A 128 4.14 32.55 -3.17
C LEU A 128 4.56 31.12 -2.79
N PRO A 129 4.51 30.14 -3.70
CA PRO A 129 4.98 28.77 -3.45
C PRO A 129 6.39 28.69 -2.86
N SER A 130 7.32 29.55 -3.31
CA SER A 130 8.70 29.62 -2.81
C SER A 130 8.83 30.01 -1.32
N GLN A 131 7.76 30.55 -0.73
CA GLN A 131 7.70 31.00 0.66
C GLN A 131 7.01 29.96 1.57
N LEU A 132 6.68 28.79 1.03
CA LEU A 132 5.94 27.72 1.71
C LEU A 132 6.85 26.52 1.97
N SER A 133 6.63 25.83 3.10
CA SER A 133 7.22 24.51 3.32
C SER A 133 6.62 23.47 2.36
N GLY A 134 7.30 22.32 2.16
CA GLY A 134 6.82 21.24 1.30
C GLY A 134 5.40 20.77 1.67
N GLY A 135 5.10 20.58 2.96
CA GLY A 135 3.76 20.25 3.41
C GLY A 135 2.72 21.34 3.14
N GLN A 136 3.10 22.62 3.23
CA GLN A 136 2.21 23.73 2.85
C GLN A 136 1.96 23.76 1.34
N GLN A 137 2.98 23.54 0.52
CA GLN A 137 2.84 23.43 -0.95
C GLN A 137 1.88 22.29 -1.32
N GLN A 138 2.02 21.14 -0.68
CA GLN A 138 1.12 20.00 -0.87
C GLN A 138 -0.34 20.37 -0.52
N ARG A 139 -0.57 21.01 0.63
CA ARG A 139 -1.92 21.46 1.02
C ARG A 139 -2.49 22.44 0.00
N VAL A 140 -1.68 23.33 -0.59
CA VAL A 140 -2.14 24.21 -1.68
C VAL A 140 -2.52 23.42 -2.93
N ALA A 141 -1.75 22.40 -3.32
CA ALA A 141 -2.07 21.54 -4.45
C ALA A 141 -3.37 20.75 -4.23
N LEU A 142 -3.57 20.23 -3.01
CA LEU A 142 -4.81 19.58 -2.61
C LEU A 142 -5.99 20.56 -2.65
N ALA A 143 -5.83 21.77 -2.09
CA ALA A 143 -6.84 22.81 -2.12
C ALA A 143 -7.26 23.16 -3.55
N ARG A 144 -6.28 23.35 -4.45
CA ARG A 144 -6.51 23.61 -5.88
C ARG A 144 -7.26 22.47 -6.58
N ALA A 145 -7.00 21.23 -6.19
CA ALA A 145 -7.68 20.08 -6.74
C ALA A 145 -9.12 19.95 -6.22
N VAL A 146 -9.33 20.17 -4.93
CA VAL A 146 -10.62 19.97 -4.25
C VAL A 146 -11.63 21.10 -4.51
N VAL A 147 -11.16 22.35 -4.69
CA VAL A 147 -12.04 23.52 -4.86
C VAL A 147 -13.00 23.39 -6.05
N ASN A 148 -12.61 22.62 -7.06
CA ASN A 148 -13.42 22.29 -8.22
C ASN A 148 -14.52 21.25 -7.96
N GLN A 149 -14.61 20.70 -6.74
CA GLN A 149 -15.56 19.66 -6.32
C GLN A 149 -15.59 18.46 -7.28
N PRO A 150 -14.40 17.81 -7.52
CA PRO A 150 -14.34 16.64 -8.39
C PRO A 150 -15.04 15.46 -7.72
N LYS A 151 -15.54 14.51 -8.51
CA LYS A 151 -16.07 13.24 -7.99
C LYS A 151 -14.96 12.30 -7.54
N MET A 152 -13.75 12.48 -8.10
CA MET A 152 -12.57 11.65 -7.81
C MET A 152 -11.30 12.49 -7.77
N LEU A 153 -10.44 12.21 -6.79
CA LEU A 153 -9.12 12.80 -6.66
C LEU A 153 -8.04 11.73 -6.87
N LEU A 154 -7.14 12.01 -7.79
CA LEU A 154 -5.98 11.19 -8.11
C LEU A 154 -4.75 11.82 -7.46
N LEU A 155 -3.94 11.02 -6.76
CA LEU A 155 -2.75 11.46 -6.02
C LEU A 155 -1.56 10.62 -6.47
N ASP A 156 -0.58 11.22 -7.17
CA ASP A 156 0.63 10.54 -7.65
C ASP A 156 1.79 10.79 -6.69
N GLU A 157 2.09 9.84 -5.81
CA GLU A 157 3.16 9.88 -4.78
C GLU A 157 3.22 11.21 -4.00
N PRO A 158 2.10 11.68 -3.43
CA PRO A 158 2.02 13.06 -2.93
C PRO A 158 2.87 13.33 -1.68
N LEU A 159 3.38 12.30 -0.99
CA LEU A 159 4.19 12.44 0.23
C LEU A 159 5.67 12.15 0.03
N SER A 160 6.08 11.75 -1.18
CA SER A 160 7.45 11.28 -1.46
C SER A 160 8.55 12.33 -1.22
N SER A 161 8.21 13.62 -1.24
CA SER A 161 9.14 14.72 -1.02
C SER A 161 9.16 15.25 0.42
N LEU A 162 8.37 14.67 1.33
CA LEU A 162 8.26 15.09 2.73
C LEU A 162 9.14 14.22 3.63
N ASP A 163 9.62 14.80 4.73
CA ASP A 163 10.23 14.03 5.80
C ASP A 163 9.20 13.12 6.50
N LYS A 164 9.68 12.05 7.14
CA LYS A 164 8.84 10.99 7.72
C LYS A 164 7.79 11.55 8.69
N LYS A 165 8.16 12.48 9.57
CA LYS A 165 7.25 13.01 10.60
C LYS A 165 6.12 13.83 10.00
N ILE A 166 6.43 14.67 9.01
CA ILE A 166 5.43 15.48 8.29
C ILE A 166 4.56 14.57 7.44
N ALA A 167 5.14 13.55 6.78
CA ALA A 167 4.38 12.57 6.01
C ALA A 167 3.34 11.83 6.87
N GLU A 168 3.73 11.30 8.04
CA GLU A 168 2.82 10.63 8.98
C GLU A 168 1.65 11.53 9.42
N GLN A 169 1.93 12.80 9.76
CA GLN A 169 0.87 13.74 10.10
C GLN A 169 -0.06 14.00 8.91
N THR A 170 0.49 14.16 7.72
CA THR A 170 -0.27 14.45 6.50
C THR A 170 -1.15 13.27 6.08
N LEU A 171 -0.72 12.02 6.36
CA LEU A 171 -1.54 10.83 6.14
C LEU A 171 -2.88 10.91 6.90
N LEU A 172 -2.85 11.26 8.17
CA LEU A 172 -4.06 11.42 8.97
C LEU A 172 -4.95 12.54 8.42
N GLU A 173 -4.35 13.68 8.05
CA GLU A 173 -5.07 14.81 7.46
C GLU A 173 -5.75 14.44 6.12
N LEU A 174 -5.10 13.61 5.28
CA LEU A 174 -5.68 13.12 4.02
C LEU A 174 -6.89 12.21 4.25
N THR A 175 -6.80 11.31 5.24
CA THR A 175 -7.93 10.44 5.61
C THR A 175 -9.13 11.26 6.09
N ASP A 176 -8.88 12.23 6.98
CA ASP A 176 -9.93 13.11 7.49
C ASP A 176 -10.53 13.99 6.38
N LEU A 177 -9.69 14.47 5.46
CA LEU A 177 -10.14 15.25 4.31
C LEU A 177 -11.04 14.42 3.41
N GLN A 178 -10.65 13.20 3.07
CA GLN A 178 -11.42 12.29 2.22
C GLN A 178 -12.80 12.01 2.84
N LYS A 179 -12.84 11.68 4.14
CA LYS A 179 -14.10 11.42 4.87
C LYS A 179 -15.02 12.65 4.89
N ARG A 180 -14.46 13.85 5.14
CA ARG A 180 -15.24 15.11 5.14
C ARG A 180 -15.80 15.49 3.77
N LEU A 181 -15.06 15.18 2.71
CA LEU A 181 -15.48 15.51 1.35
C LEU A 181 -16.42 14.45 0.75
N GLY A 182 -16.35 13.20 1.22
CA GLY A 182 -17.13 12.07 0.70
C GLY A 182 -16.80 11.71 -0.75
N ILE A 183 -15.62 12.08 -1.26
CA ILE A 183 -15.18 11.80 -2.63
C ILE A 183 -14.25 10.59 -2.68
N THR A 184 -14.11 10.00 -3.86
CA THR A 184 -13.23 8.85 -4.09
C THR A 184 -11.79 9.33 -4.24
N PHE A 185 -10.85 8.67 -3.54
CA PHE A 185 -9.42 8.90 -3.69
C PHE A 185 -8.76 7.71 -4.38
N ILE A 186 -7.91 7.97 -5.36
CA ILE A 186 -6.94 6.99 -5.89
C ILE A 186 -5.55 7.51 -5.52
N TYR A 187 -4.86 6.76 -4.69
CA TYR A 187 -3.57 7.11 -4.13
C TYR A 187 -2.49 6.17 -4.66
N VAL A 188 -1.52 6.70 -5.38
CA VAL A 188 -0.36 5.95 -5.86
C VAL A 188 0.80 6.15 -4.92
N THR A 189 1.43 5.06 -4.48
CA THR A 189 2.64 5.09 -3.67
C THR A 189 3.51 3.86 -3.91
N HIS A 190 4.77 3.94 -3.51
CA HIS A 190 5.67 2.78 -3.32
C HIS A 190 5.91 2.51 -1.83
N ASN A 191 5.36 3.32 -0.93
CA ASN A 191 5.50 3.18 0.51
C ASN A 191 4.39 2.28 1.08
N GLN A 192 4.80 1.14 1.62
CA GLN A 192 3.90 0.13 2.18
C GLN A 192 3.11 0.66 3.38
N SER A 193 3.76 1.41 4.28
CA SER A 193 3.10 1.95 5.47
C SER A 193 1.99 2.92 5.12
N GLU A 194 2.16 3.75 4.09
CA GLU A 194 1.12 4.64 3.58
C GLU A 194 -0.10 3.86 3.11
N ALA A 195 0.13 2.86 2.23
CA ALA A 195 -0.94 2.06 1.66
C ALA A 195 -1.72 1.28 2.73
N LEU A 196 -1.00 0.63 3.67
CA LEU A 196 -1.61 -0.13 4.77
C LEU A 196 -2.41 0.76 5.73
N THR A 197 -2.02 2.04 5.88
CA THR A 197 -2.68 2.97 6.82
C THR A 197 -3.92 3.64 6.22
N LEU A 198 -3.87 4.01 4.94
CA LEU A 198 -4.89 4.85 4.31
C LEU A 198 -6.01 4.07 3.62
N ALA A 199 -5.68 2.93 3.03
CA ALA A 199 -6.53 2.32 2.03
C ALA A 199 -7.69 1.50 2.62
N ASP A 200 -8.87 1.62 2.02
CA ASP A 200 -9.93 0.63 2.15
C ASP A 200 -9.58 -0.64 1.38
N ARG A 201 -8.98 -0.48 0.18
CA ARG A 201 -8.45 -1.55 -0.66
C ARG A 201 -7.17 -1.13 -1.35
N ILE A 202 -6.30 -2.12 -1.58
CA ILE A 202 -5.00 -1.95 -2.24
C ILE A 202 -4.96 -2.85 -3.47
N ALA A 203 -4.54 -2.29 -4.62
CA ALA A 203 -4.05 -3.06 -5.75
C ALA A 203 -2.52 -3.08 -5.71
N LEU A 204 -1.96 -4.25 -5.43
CA LEU A 204 -0.52 -4.47 -5.49
C LEU A 204 -0.09 -4.73 -6.93
N PHE A 205 0.73 -3.85 -7.47
CA PHE A 205 1.23 -3.90 -8.84
C PHE A 205 2.61 -4.55 -8.91
N ASN A 206 2.76 -5.41 -9.90
CA ASN A 206 4.06 -6.00 -10.26
C ASN A 206 4.14 -6.17 -11.79
N ASN A 207 5.22 -5.68 -12.41
CA ASN A 207 5.50 -5.87 -13.85
C ASN A 207 4.29 -5.59 -14.78
N GLY A 208 3.61 -4.47 -14.56
CA GLY A 208 2.46 -4.04 -15.38
C GLY A 208 1.15 -4.78 -15.14
N ARG A 209 1.07 -5.63 -14.11
CA ARG A 209 -0.12 -6.41 -13.75
C ARG A 209 -0.52 -6.17 -12.29
N ILE A 210 -1.77 -6.49 -11.96
CA ILE A 210 -2.22 -6.56 -10.57
C ILE A 210 -1.86 -7.94 -10.03
N GLU A 211 -0.92 -7.97 -9.10
CA GLU A 211 -0.48 -9.18 -8.39
C GLU A 211 -1.53 -9.66 -7.39
N GLN A 212 -2.07 -8.71 -6.63
CA GLN A 212 -3.11 -8.97 -5.63
C GLN A 212 -3.98 -7.73 -5.44
N LEU A 213 -5.27 -7.97 -5.22
CA LEU A 213 -6.26 -6.95 -4.87
C LEU A 213 -6.97 -7.38 -3.58
N GLY A 214 -6.99 -6.54 -2.57
CA GLY A 214 -7.64 -6.85 -1.29
C GLY A 214 -7.59 -5.71 -0.30
N THR A 215 -8.11 -5.93 0.91
CA THR A 215 -7.95 -5.03 2.04
C THR A 215 -6.49 -5.04 2.53
N PRO A 216 -6.03 -4.00 3.25
CA PRO A 216 -4.70 -3.99 3.86
C PRO A 216 -4.39 -5.26 4.67
N GLU A 217 -5.36 -5.72 5.45
CA GLU A 217 -5.22 -6.91 6.28
C GLU A 217 -5.06 -8.20 5.45
N GLU A 218 -5.85 -8.35 4.36
CA GLU A 218 -5.76 -9.51 3.46
C GLU A 218 -4.39 -9.55 2.77
N ILE A 219 -3.90 -8.42 2.25
CA ILE A 219 -2.60 -8.37 1.56
C ILE A 219 -1.45 -8.66 2.53
N TYR A 220 -1.54 -8.17 3.77
CA TYR A 220 -0.51 -8.39 4.78
C TYR A 220 -0.49 -9.81 5.33
N LYS A 221 -1.67 -10.35 5.72
CA LYS A 221 -1.78 -11.67 6.38
C LYS A 221 -1.90 -12.84 5.41
N ARG A 222 -2.43 -12.61 4.18
CA ARG A 222 -2.75 -13.64 3.19
C ARG A 222 -2.20 -13.29 1.82
N PRO A 223 -0.87 -13.15 1.68
CA PRO A 223 -0.25 -12.81 0.41
C PRO A 223 -0.54 -13.89 -0.63
N ALA A 224 -0.83 -13.45 -1.88
CA ALA A 224 -1.15 -14.34 -2.97
C ALA A 224 0.09 -15.02 -3.57
N SER A 225 1.27 -14.42 -3.40
CA SER A 225 2.52 -14.89 -3.98
C SER A 225 3.72 -14.57 -3.11
N HIS A 226 4.86 -15.14 -3.46
CA HIS A 226 6.15 -14.81 -2.83
C HIS A 226 6.46 -13.32 -2.94
N PHE A 227 6.23 -12.73 -4.13
CA PHE A 227 6.42 -11.30 -4.33
C PHE A 227 5.54 -10.48 -3.38
N ALA A 228 4.25 -10.78 -3.27
CA ALA A 228 3.35 -10.08 -2.37
C ALA A 228 3.79 -10.19 -0.90
N ALA A 229 4.21 -11.40 -0.49
CA ALA A 229 4.68 -11.66 0.86
C ALA A 229 5.94 -10.87 1.24
N ASP A 230 6.93 -10.84 0.34
CA ASP A 230 8.22 -10.16 0.57
C ASP A 230 8.12 -8.63 0.38
N PHE A 231 7.32 -8.19 -0.59
CA PHE A 231 7.15 -6.77 -0.85
C PHE A 231 6.41 -6.04 0.29
N ILE A 232 5.43 -6.68 0.96
CA ILE A 232 4.64 -6.07 2.04
C ILE A 232 5.25 -6.38 3.43
N GLY A 233 6.49 -5.97 3.63
CA GLY A 233 7.20 -6.18 4.88
C GLY A 233 8.00 -7.50 4.94
N LYS A 234 8.77 -7.68 5.99
CA LYS A 234 9.62 -8.87 6.16
C LYS A 234 8.77 -10.13 6.37
N MET A 235 9.23 -11.24 5.76
CA MET A 235 8.58 -12.53 5.85
C MET A 235 9.63 -13.63 6.02
N ASN A 236 9.35 -14.61 6.87
CA ASN A 236 10.10 -15.85 6.94
C ASN A 236 9.45 -16.86 5.99
N PHE A 237 10.23 -17.42 5.07
CA PHE A 237 9.81 -18.45 4.12
C PHE A 237 10.42 -19.78 4.48
N LEU A 238 9.58 -20.75 4.80
CA LEU A 238 10.01 -22.06 5.27
C LEU A 238 9.48 -23.15 4.32
N PRO A 239 10.34 -23.98 3.74
CA PRO A 239 9.90 -25.14 2.95
C PRO A 239 9.00 -26.05 3.79
N VAL A 240 7.87 -26.45 3.21
CA VAL A 240 6.90 -27.28 3.91
C VAL A 240 6.39 -28.39 3.01
N SER A 241 6.20 -29.57 3.59
CA SER A 241 5.57 -30.73 2.94
C SER A 241 4.28 -31.12 3.67
N TYR A 242 3.32 -31.64 2.92
CA TYR A 242 2.05 -32.16 3.47
C TYR A 242 2.28 -33.57 4.05
N LYS A 243 1.73 -33.82 5.23
CA LYS A 243 1.73 -35.15 5.85
C LYS A 243 0.34 -35.78 5.81
N ASP A 244 -0.61 -35.21 6.54
CA ASP A 244 -1.99 -35.69 6.64
C ASP A 244 -2.96 -34.59 7.13
N ARG A 245 -4.24 -34.96 7.32
CA ARG A 245 -5.25 -34.06 7.90
C ARG A 245 -5.98 -34.78 9.02
N VAL A 246 -5.90 -34.22 10.23
CA VAL A 246 -6.52 -34.79 11.43
C VAL A 246 -7.30 -33.72 12.18
N ASN A 247 -8.53 -34.02 12.58
CA ASN A 247 -9.42 -33.13 13.36
C ASN A 247 -9.58 -31.71 12.76
N GLY A 248 -9.62 -31.62 11.41
CA GLY A 248 -9.79 -30.35 10.70
C GLY A 248 -8.54 -29.54 10.48
N HIS A 249 -7.39 -29.93 11.05
CA HIS A 249 -6.08 -29.31 10.86
C HIS A 249 -5.23 -30.07 9.85
N PHE A 250 -4.44 -29.39 9.07
CA PHE A 250 -3.40 -30.00 8.26
C PHE A 250 -2.17 -30.27 9.14
N HIS A 251 -1.64 -31.48 9.08
CA HIS A 251 -0.33 -31.83 9.62
C HIS A 251 0.69 -31.63 8.52
N LEU A 252 1.63 -30.74 8.76
CA LEU A 252 2.69 -30.40 7.81
C LEU A 252 4.05 -30.68 8.43
N LYS A 253 5.07 -30.80 7.59
CA LYS A 253 6.47 -30.91 8.03
C LYS A 253 7.26 -29.75 7.45
N LEU A 254 7.86 -28.95 8.33
CA LEU A 254 8.87 -27.97 7.96
C LEU A 254 10.20 -28.69 7.74
N PHE A 255 10.85 -28.46 6.58
CA PHE A 255 12.11 -29.09 6.20
C PHE A 255 12.13 -30.63 6.31
N ASP A 256 10.97 -31.27 6.21
CA ASP A 256 10.74 -32.71 6.42
C ASP A 256 11.10 -33.24 7.84
N GLU A 257 11.33 -32.33 8.79
CA GLU A 257 11.75 -32.66 10.17
C GLU A 257 10.70 -32.28 11.22
N TRP A 258 10.27 -31.03 11.25
CA TRP A 258 9.44 -30.51 12.34
C TRP A 258 7.97 -30.55 11.98
N GLU A 259 7.19 -31.29 12.76
CA GLU A 259 5.74 -31.37 12.58
C GLU A 259 5.07 -30.12 13.12
N ILE A 260 4.20 -29.54 12.30
CA ILE A 260 3.37 -28.38 12.65
C ILE A 260 1.89 -28.63 12.33
N LEU A 261 1.03 -27.93 13.04
CA LEU A 261 -0.41 -27.90 12.77
C LEU A 261 -0.75 -26.61 12.03
N TYR A 262 -1.58 -26.71 10.99
CA TYR A 262 -2.01 -25.61 10.17
C TYR A 262 -3.53 -25.58 10.02
N SER A 263 -4.16 -24.44 10.30
CA SER A 263 -5.60 -24.32 10.46
C SER A 263 -6.34 -23.76 9.23
N HIS A 264 -5.62 -23.17 8.26
CA HIS A 264 -6.26 -22.58 7.08
C HIS A 264 -6.47 -23.59 5.94
N ASN A 265 -7.48 -23.35 5.10
CA ASN A 265 -7.85 -24.23 3.98
C ASN A 265 -7.30 -23.76 2.62
N ASN A 266 -6.15 -23.08 2.58
CA ASN A 266 -5.54 -22.63 1.33
C ASN A 266 -4.46 -23.58 0.77
N LEU A 267 -4.28 -24.73 1.38
CA LEU A 267 -3.44 -25.79 0.84
C LEU A 267 -4.23 -26.56 -0.25
N THR A 268 -3.73 -26.53 -1.48
CA THR A 268 -4.29 -27.30 -2.59
C THR A 268 -3.28 -28.34 -3.06
N ASP A 269 -3.77 -29.50 -3.56
CA ASP A 269 -2.90 -30.59 -4.08
C ASP A 269 -2.07 -30.18 -5.31
N GLN A 270 -2.30 -28.98 -5.85
CA GLN A 270 -1.62 -28.45 -7.03
C GLN A 270 -0.32 -27.68 -6.70
N LYS A 271 -0.04 -27.41 -5.41
CA LYS A 271 1.18 -26.73 -5.00
C LYS A 271 2.37 -27.68 -5.07
N THR A 272 3.30 -27.39 -5.98
CA THR A 272 4.46 -28.27 -6.26
C THR A 272 5.59 -28.10 -5.25
N GLU A 273 5.80 -26.91 -4.74
CA GLU A 273 6.81 -26.58 -3.73
C GLU A 273 6.26 -25.52 -2.77
N PRO A 274 5.39 -25.90 -1.82
CA PRO A 274 4.75 -24.93 -0.94
C PRO A 274 5.76 -24.33 0.05
N LEU A 275 5.61 -23.02 0.29
CA LEU A 275 6.33 -22.30 1.33
C LEU A 275 5.38 -21.90 2.45
N PHE A 276 5.75 -22.19 3.67
CA PHE A 276 5.07 -21.70 4.86
C PHE A 276 5.63 -20.35 5.26
N CYS A 277 4.79 -19.33 5.26
CA CYS A 277 5.14 -17.94 5.47
C CYS A 277 4.75 -17.49 6.88
N LEU A 278 5.71 -16.93 7.61
CA LEU A 278 5.50 -16.41 8.96
C LEU A 278 6.03 -14.98 9.09
N ARG A 279 5.18 -14.08 9.56
CA ARG A 279 5.61 -12.72 9.90
C ARG A 279 6.53 -12.74 11.13
N PRO A 280 7.64 -11.97 11.15
CA PRO A 280 8.57 -11.94 12.30
C PRO A 280 7.91 -11.60 13.63
N GLU A 281 6.90 -10.71 13.62
CA GLU A 281 6.16 -10.29 14.81
C GLU A 281 5.11 -11.30 15.29
N SER A 282 4.81 -12.34 14.50
CA SER A 282 3.94 -13.46 14.93
C SER A 282 4.70 -14.55 15.67
N LEU A 283 6.02 -14.44 15.71
CA LEU A 283 6.92 -15.41 16.33
C LEU A 283 7.32 -14.95 17.74
N ARG A 284 7.54 -15.93 18.62
CA ARG A 284 8.03 -15.73 19.98
C ARG A 284 9.21 -16.66 20.27
N ILE A 285 10.02 -16.28 21.27
CA ILE A 285 11.18 -17.06 21.73
C ILE A 285 10.81 -17.75 23.04
N SER A 286 11.16 -19.02 23.19
CA SER A 286 10.96 -19.80 24.41
C SER A 286 12.22 -20.60 24.74
N GLU A 287 12.55 -20.74 26.01
CA GLU A 287 13.66 -21.59 26.50
C GLU A 287 13.28 -23.08 26.58
N SER A 288 11.98 -23.38 26.52
CA SER A 288 11.46 -24.74 26.61
C SER A 288 10.45 -25.05 25.50
N VAL A 289 10.24 -26.31 25.22
CA VAL A 289 9.20 -26.77 24.28
C VAL A 289 7.84 -26.27 24.77
N PRO A 290 7.04 -25.58 23.93
CA PRO A 290 5.77 -25.07 24.35
C PRO A 290 4.74 -26.19 24.59
N GLY A 291 3.76 -25.89 25.43
CA GLY A 291 2.60 -26.78 25.63
C GLY A 291 1.66 -26.83 24.41
N ASN A 292 0.59 -27.59 24.57
CA ASN A 292 -0.46 -27.74 23.53
C ASN A 292 -1.02 -26.37 23.10
N GLY A 293 -1.09 -26.13 21.80
CA GLY A 293 -1.66 -24.90 21.21
C GLY A 293 -0.68 -24.13 20.34
N TYR A 294 0.60 -24.38 20.48
CA TYR A 294 1.66 -23.72 19.73
C TYR A 294 2.39 -24.70 18.81
N ASN A 295 2.80 -24.21 17.66
CA ASN A 295 3.84 -24.83 16.86
C ASN A 295 5.22 -24.34 17.34
N SER A 296 6.26 -25.11 17.11
CA SER A 296 7.63 -24.73 17.47
C SER A 296 8.66 -25.35 16.56
N MET A 297 9.81 -24.69 16.47
CA MET A 297 11.03 -25.22 15.86
C MET A 297 12.24 -24.76 16.68
N PRO A 298 13.30 -25.57 16.81
CA PRO A 298 14.54 -25.16 17.47
C PRO A 298 15.33 -24.21 16.57
N GLY A 299 16.15 -23.36 17.19
CA GLY A 299 17.07 -22.48 16.48
C GLY A 299 18.12 -21.90 17.39
N THR A 300 19.32 -21.67 16.85
CA THR A 300 20.44 -21.02 17.55
C THR A 300 20.42 -19.52 17.26
N LEU A 301 20.38 -18.69 18.27
CA LEU A 301 20.43 -17.24 18.12
C LEU A 301 21.80 -16.78 17.56
N LYS A 302 21.79 -16.13 16.42
CA LYS A 302 23.01 -15.57 15.78
C LYS A 302 23.17 -14.08 16.06
N HIS A 303 22.12 -13.30 15.83
CA HIS A 303 22.19 -11.85 15.93
C HIS A 303 21.03 -11.25 16.70
N VAL A 304 21.33 -10.22 17.48
CA VAL A 304 20.34 -9.34 18.13
C VAL A 304 20.48 -7.96 17.51
N LEU A 305 19.41 -7.47 16.90
CA LEU A 305 19.35 -6.18 16.22
C LEU A 305 18.45 -5.23 17.01
N TYR A 306 19.01 -4.13 17.49
CA TYR A 306 18.24 -3.07 18.14
C TYR A 306 17.79 -2.03 17.10
N MET A 307 16.48 -1.81 17.00
CA MET A 307 15.85 -0.95 15.99
C MET A 307 15.13 0.27 16.60
N GLY A 308 15.47 0.65 17.84
CA GLY A 308 14.79 1.72 18.58
C GLY A 308 13.48 1.25 19.18
N GLU A 309 12.39 1.33 18.43
CA GLU A 309 11.05 0.89 18.85
C GLU A 309 10.83 -0.64 18.86
N ALA A 310 11.78 -1.40 18.34
CA ALA A 310 11.68 -2.85 18.23
C ALA A 310 13.06 -3.51 18.42
N ARG A 311 13.03 -4.79 18.80
CA ARG A 311 14.19 -5.70 18.74
C ARG A 311 13.91 -6.80 17.73
N ALA A 312 14.91 -7.14 16.92
CA ALA A 312 14.85 -8.28 16.02
C ALA A 312 15.95 -9.28 16.38
N PHE A 313 15.60 -10.57 16.30
CA PHE A 313 16.43 -11.68 16.67
C PHE A 313 16.53 -12.62 15.48
N GLU A 314 17.75 -12.85 14.99
CA GLU A 314 17.99 -13.74 13.86
C GLU A 314 18.48 -15.07 14.36
N PHE A 315 17.71 -16.13 14.07
CA PHE A 315 18.01 -17.50 14.44
C PHE A 315 18.41 -18.32 13.23
N GLU A 316 19.51 -19.04 13.32
CA GLU A 316 19.80 -20.12 12.37
C GLU A 316 19.06 -21.38 12.81
N ILE A 317 18.12 -21.84 11.97
CA ILE A 317 17.34 -23.06 12.22
C ILE A 317 17.96 -24.26 11.54
N LYS A 318 18.66 -24.04 10.42
CA LYS A 318 19.48 -25.01 9.68
C LYS A 318 20.64 -24.27 9.02
N PRO A 319 21.72 -24.94 8.62
CA PRO A 319 22.81 -24.31 7.88
C PRO A 319 22.28 -23.57 6.64
N GLY A 320 22.45 -22.24 6.64
CA GLY A 320 22.00 -21.36 5.56
C GLY A 320 20.52 -20.94 5.62
N TYR A 321 19.76 -21.36 6.62
CA TYR A 321 18.38 -20.91 6.82
C TYR A 321 18.22 -20.14 8.11
N ASN A 322 17.93 -18.84 7.95
CA ASN A 322 17.71 -17.94 9.07
C ASN A 322 16.23 -17.56 9.19
N VAL A 323 15.77 -17.44 10.43
CA VAL A 323 14.43 -16.97 10.79
C VAL A 323 14.56 -15.72 11.64
N LEU A 324 13.78 -14.69 11.27
CA LEU A 324 13.71 -13.44 11.96
C LEU A 324 12.51 -13.44 12.92
N VAL A 325 12.74 -13.15 14.19
CA VAL A 325 11.71 -12.90 15.21
C VAL A 325 11.75 -11.42 15.58
N LYS A 326 10.62 -10.75 15.67
CA LYS A 326 10.55 -9.30 15.95
C LYS A 326 9.62 -9.03 17.14
N TYR A 327 10.13 -8.31 18.14
CA TYR A 327 9.35 -7.80 19.26
C TYR A 327 9.22 -6.27 19.17
N GLN A 328 8.03 -5.76 19.48
CA GLN A 328 7.81 -4.33 19.69
C GLN A 328 7.95 -3.99 21.17
N GLY A 329 8.62 -2.87 21.46
CA GLY A 329 8.85 -2.39 22.84
C GLY A 329 9.93 -3.15 23.59
N ASP A 330 10.05 -2.85 24.89
CA ASP A 330 10.94 -3.56 25.81
C ASP A 330 10.29 -4.88 26.24
N ASN A 331 10.86 -5.99 25.78
CA ASN A 331 10.52 -7.33 26.26
C ASN A 331 11.53 -7.76 27.33
N GLU A 332 11.02 -8.46 28.34
CA GLU A 332 11.83 -9.00 29.46
C GLU A 332 12.82 -10.08 29.02
N ILE A 333 12.69 -10.61 27.79
CA ILE A 333 13.57 -11.64 27.25
C ILE A 333 14.85 -11.00 26.71
N ASN A 334 15.99 -11.39 27.30
CA ASN A 334 17.33 -11.05 26.81
C ASN A 334 18.06 -12.32 26.35
N PRO A 335 17.70 -12.89 25.21
CA PRO A 335 18.33 -14.10 24.74
C PRO A 335 19.79 -13.83 24.35
N LEU A 336 20.66 -14.80 24.65
CA LEU A 336 22.11 -14.70 24.45
C LEU A 336 22.51 -15.26 23.08
N PRO A 337 23.28 -14.54 22.28
CA PRO A 337 23.83 -15.06 21.03
C PRO A 337 24.63 -16.34 21.27
N GLY A 338 24.47 -17.33 20.37
CA GLY A 338 25.10 -18.65 20.47
C GLY A 338 24.31 -19.67 21.29
N ALA A 339 23.25 -19.27 22.01
CA ALA A 339 22.41 -20.20 22.74
C ALA A 339 21.23 -20.69 21.88
N ASP A 340 20.72 -21.88 22.24
CA ASP A 340 19.61 -22.53 21.56
C ASP A 340 18.30 -22.18 22.24
N TYR A 341 17.28 -21.93 21.43
CA TYR A 341 15.92 -21.58 21.85
C TYR A 341 14.90 -22.29 20.96
N TYR A 342 13.64 -22.27 21.40
CA TYR A 342 12.49 -22.63 20.58
C TYR A 342 11.84 -21.37 20.03
N ILE A 343 11.64 -21.32 18.72
CA ILE A 343 10.84 -20.30 18.04
C ILE A 343 9.41 -20.85 17.99
N ILE A 344 8.46 -20.13 18.60
CA ILE A 344 7.09 -20.60 18.79
C ILE A 344 6.09 -19.67 18.12
N TRP A 345 4.96 -20.22 17.66
CA TRP A 345 3.83 -19.45 17.08
C TRP A 345 2.53 -20.21 17.26
N GLU A 346 1.40 -19.48 17.22
CA GLU A 346 0.07 -20.03 17.30
C GLU A 346 -0.28 -20.77 16.01
N LYS A 347 -1.12 -21.81 16.07
CA LYS A 347 -1.51 -22.66 14.92
C LYS A 347 -2.25 -21.90 13.82
N GLU A 348 -2.88 -20.79 14.19
CA GLU A 348 -3.60 -19.86 13.32
C GLU A 348 -2.68 -18.91 12.57
N ASN A 349 -1.44 -18.77 13.02
CA ASN A 349 -0.43 -17.93 12.39
C ASN A 349 0.27 -18.69 11.25
N GLY A 350 0.58 -17.94 10.20
CA GLY A 350 1.22 -18.45 9.01
C GLY A 350 0.27 -18.59 7.83
N TRP A 351 0.85 -18.59 6.63
CA TRP A 351 0.14 -18.68 5.37
C TRP A 351 0.95 -19.48 4.36
N ILE A 352 0.29 -20.31 3.54
CA ILE A 352 0.97 -21.13 2.53
C ILE A 352 0.82 -20.50 1.16
N ILE A 353 1.95 -20.33 0.49
CA ILE A 353 2.06 -19.85 -0.90
C ILE A 353 2.83 -20.86 -1.74
N ASP A 354 2.78 -20.69 -3.07
CA ASP A 354 3.69 -21.42 -3.96
C ASP A 354 5.08 -20.79 -3.97
N SER A 355 6.10 -21.62 -4.11
CA SER A 355 7.47 -21.15 -4.37
C SER A 355 7.51 -20.31 -5.66
N PRO A 356 8.36 -19.28 -5.74
CA PRO A 356 8.57 -18.57 -7.00
C PRO A 356 9.13 -19.55 -8.04
N LYS A 357 8.53 -19.52 -9.23
CA LYS A 357 9.01 -20.30 -10.39
C LYS A 357 10.32 -19.74 -10.93
#